data_49cba187ea782ebec3a67bd3af891284
#
_entry.id   49cba187ea782ebec3a67bd3af891284
#
_cell.length_a   1.000
_cell.length_b   1.000
_cell.length_c   1.000
_cell.angle_alpha   90.00
_cell.angle_beta   90.00
_cell.angle_gamma   90.00
#
_symmetry.space_group_name_H-M   'P 1'
#
loop_
_entity.id
_entity.type
_entity.pdbx_description
1 polymer ?
#
loop_
_entity_poly.entity_id
_entity_poly.type
_entity_poly.pdbx_seq_one_letter_code
_entity_poly.pdbx_strand_id
1 'polypeptide(L)'
;HKVIEIWQYSFPLTDNESKKLINELKIIPPLNEQAKLNLIGNAKDLWIAGIRDIEIQIDNLKSIISFPDISKNMILIDAINNAIESTKSLSLWLKNESSKKNGPSGIGKENYTWYQNNVHLVPLSWDDEVMLLKRELSRAWASLKLEEHKNRSLPKLNPASSPEEYNKLASQASKDLINFLDKEDIIEVKDFYKEALDQHLGGFVEEEKRNFFWITAHLDPKPLFSHFFHWFELAEMDNNPNKNIIRKDPVLYNIFDSRNEGVATAVEEMFMQLGLYENNPRSKEIVYILIAQRAARGLGSLYAHANLMTMEDAGKIHSEFTPRGWMKTEKELLIFEQHLYLRQPGYGTSYITGKYLFENALAEYSRLNENIITADLKNFFAELIKIGNIPMTLFQWEINNDWSILKEIVPGLN
;
A
#
# COMPACT_ATOMS: atom_id res chain seq x y z
N HIS A 1 9.90 5.80 -17.86
CA HIS A 1 8.51 5.44 -17.69
C HIS A 1 7.73 6.66 -17.24
N LYS A 2 6.83 7.21 -18.07
CA LYS A 2 6.03 8.38 -17.70
C LYS A 2 4.57 7.94 -17.58
N VAL A 3 3.99 8.14 -16.41
CA VAL A 3 2.56 7.92 -16.18
C VAL A 3 1.82 9.22 -16.46
N ILE A 4 0.71 9.15 -17.18
CA ILE A 4 -0.19 10.29 -17.34
C ILE A 4 -1.15 10.29 -16.16
N GLU A 5 -0.98 11.22 -15.27
CA GLU A 5 -1.82 11.40 -14.08
C GLU A 5 -2.99 12.31 -14.43
N ILE A 6 -4.02 11.72 -15.04
CA ILE A 6 -5.16 12.49 -15.57
C ILE A 6 -5.90 13.30 -14.50
N TRP A 7 -5.84 12.86 -13.24
CA TRP A 7 -6.44 13.57 -12.10
C TRP A 7 -5.72 14.87 -11.72
N GLN A 8 -4.50 15.11 -12.22
CA GLN A 8 -3.79 16.38 -12.05
C GLN A 8 -4.26 17.47 -13.01
N TYR A 9 -5.14 17.12 -13.96
CA TYR A 9 -5.67 18.05 -14.93
C TYR A 9 -7.04 18.57 -14.50
N SER A 10 -7.24 19.91 -14.60
CA SER A 10 -8.55 20.54 -14.39
C SER A 10 -9.30 20.62 -15.71
N PHE A 11 -10.54 20.15 -15.75
CA PHE A 11 -11.38 20.19 -16.95
C PHE A 11 -12.46 21.27 -16.83
N PRO A 12 -12.72 22.10 -17.88
CA PRO A 12 -12.08 22.06 -19.21
C PRO A 12 -10.60 22.51 -19.16
N LEU A 13 -9.78 21.88 -20.02
CA LEU A 13 -8.34 22.17 -20.09
C LEU A 13 -8.05 23.58 -20.59
N THR A 14 -7.06 24.23 -20.01
CA THR A 14 -6.43 25.41 -20.59
C THR A 14 -5.59 25.04 -21.82
N ASP A 15 -5.22 26.00 -22.64
CA ASP A 15 -4.36 25.80 -23.83
C ASP A 15 -3.01 25.16 -23.44
N ASN A 16 -2.44 25.54 -22.31
CA ASN A 16 -1.17 24.99 -21.83
C ASN A 16 -1.31 23.54 -21.37
N GLU A 17 -2.36 23.23 -20.61
CA GLU A 17 -2.65 21.87 -20.16
C GLU A 17 -2.96 20.96 -21.36
N SER A 18 -3.71 21.45 -22.35
CA SER A 18 -3.98 20.73 -23.58
C SER A 18 -2.69 20.38 -24.34
N LYS A 19 -1.77 21.34 -24.49
CA LYS A 19 -0.45 21.10 -25.10
C LYS A 19 0.38 20.10 -24.30
N LYS A 20 0.36 20.20 -22.96
CA LYS A 20 1.06 19.28 -22.08
C LYS A 20 0.54 17.84 -22.26
N LEU A 21 -0.78 17.66 -22.21
CA LEU A 21 -1.42 16.35 -22.36
C LEU A 21 -1.15 15.75 -23.76
N ILE A 22 -1.23 16.54 -24.83
CA ILE A 22 -0.89 16.12 -26.20
C ILE A 22 0.56 15.59 -26.24
N ASN A 23 1.50 16.31 -25.65
CA ASN A 23 2.90 15.89 -25.62
C ASN A 23 3.11 14.59 -24.84
N GLU A 24 2.39 14.40 -23.75
CA GLU A 24 2.42 13.16 -22.95
C GLU A 24 1.84 11.99 -23.73
N LEU A 25 0.69 12.16 -24.38
CA LEU A 25 0.06 11.14 -25.21
C LEU A 25 0.95 10.70 -26.40
N LYS A 26 1.66 11.64 -27.02
CA LYS A 26 2.59 11.35 -28.14
C LYS A 26 3.77 10.47 -27.75
N ILE A 27 4.08 10.32 -26.47
CA ILE A 27 5.13 9.42 -25.98
C ILE A 27 4.68 7.94 -26.02
N ILE A 28 3.37 7.67 -25.95
CA ILE A 28 2.83 6.32 -25.85
C ILE A 28 3.18 5.44 -27.07
N PRO A 29 2.97 5.88 -28.34
CA PRO A 29 3.26 5.03 -29.47
C PRO A 29 4.74 4.58 -29.57
N PRO A 30 5.75 5.46 -29.50
CA PRO A 30 7.14 5.02 -29.54
C PRO A 30 7.53 4.17 -28.33
N LEU A 31 6.95 4.41 -27.15
CA LEU A 31 7.17 3.59 -25.96
C LEU A 31 6.63 2.17 -26.16
N ASN A 32 5.44 2.02 -26.76
CA ASN A 32 4.83 0.72 -27.04
C ASN A 32 5.66 -0.08 -28.06
N GLU A 33 6.22 0.56 -29.08
CA GLU A 33 7.13 -0.13 -30.01
C GLU A 33 8.45 -0.51 -29.33
N GLN A 34 8.99 0.34 -28.47
CA GLN A 34 10.17 -0.01 -27.67
C GLN A 34 9.88 -1.18 -26.71
N ALA A 35 8.66 -1.25 -26.15
CA ALA A 35 8.24 -2.35 -25.29
C ALA A 35 8.29 -3.69 -26.02
N LYS A 36 7.83 -3.77 -27.28
CA LYS A 36 7.90 -5.00 -28.09
C LYS A 36 9.32 -5.52 -28.27
N LEU A 37 10.32 -4.62 -28.33
CA LEU A 37 11.73 -4.98 -28.43
C LEU A 37 12.32 -5.43 -27.10
N ASN A 38 11.90 -4.83 -25.99
CA ASN A 38 12.48 -5.05 -24.67
C ASN A 38 11.84 -6.22 -23.91
N LEU A 39 10.58 -6.56 -24.19
CA LEU A 39 9.84 -7.61 -23.51
C LEU A 39 10.18 -8.98 -24.07
N ILE A 40 11.36 -9.49 -23.74
CA ILE A 40 11.87 -10.78 -24.18
C ILE A 40 11.74 -11.89 -23.14
N GLY A 41 11.50 -11.55 -21.88
CA GLY A 41 11.41 -12.49 -20.77
C GLY A 41 10.33 -13.57 -20.96
N ASN A 42 10.46 -14.69 -20.23
CA ASN A 42 9.55 -15.83 -20.29
C ASN A 42 8.65 -15.99 -19.04
N ALA A 43 8.42 -14.92 -18.28
CA ALA A 43 7.68 -14.93 -17.03
C ALA A 43 6.16 -14.95 -17.27
N LYS A 44 5.54 -16.14 -17.21
CA LYS A 44 4.13 -16.37 -17.58
C LYS A 44 3.15 -15.41 -16.88
N ASP A 45 3.20 -15.32 -15.56
CA ASP A 45 2.21 -14.55 -14.81
C ASP A 45 2.41 -13.03 -14.98
N LEU A 46 3.65 -12.56 -15.18
CA LEU A 46 3.92 -11.17 -15.51
C LEU A 46 3.39 -10.78 -16.90
N TRP A 47 3.40 -11.72 -17.85
CA TRP A 47 2.78 -11.51 -19.16
C TRP A 47 1.26 -11.40 -19.06
N ILE A 48 0.62 -12.24 -18.23
CA ILE A 48 -0.83 -12.18 -17.96
C ILE A 48 -1.18 -10.83 -17.31
N ALA A 49 -0.42 -10.42 -16.30
CA ALA A 49 -0.59 -9.12 -15.65
C ALA A 49 -0.42 -7.95 -16.65
N GLY A 50 0.63 -8.01 -17.47
CA GLY A 50 0.91 -6.99 -18.48
C GLY A 50 -0.21 -6.84 -19.53
N ILE A 51 -0.79 -7.94 -19.99
CA ILE A 51 -1.94 -7.91 -20.92
C ILE A 51 -3.12 -7.19 -20.27
N ARG A 52 -3.47 -7.57 -19.05
CA ARG A 52 -4.57 -6.95 -18.29
C ARG A 52 -4.35 -5.45 -18.12
N ASP A 53 -3.17 -5.04 -17.69
CA ASP A 53 -2.87 -3.64 -17.42
C ASP A 53 -2.91 -2.79 -18.71
N ILE A 54 -2.45 -3.36 -19.84
CA ILE A 54 -2.53 -2.70 -21.15
C ILE A 54 -3.98 -2.59 -21.65
N GLU A 55 -4.85 -3.57 -21.35
CA GLU A 55 -6.29 -3.46 -21.64
C GLU A 55 -6.99 -2.38 -20.80
N ILE A 56 -6.67 -2.30 -19.52
CA ILE A 56 -7.14 -1.22 -18.65
C ILE A 56 -6.66 0.15 -19.19
N GLN A 57 -5.44 0.26 -19.65
CA GLN A 57 -4.91 1.50 -20.25
C GLN A 57 -5.72 1.92 -21.48
N ILE A 58 -6.17 0.98 -22.33
CA ILE A 58 -7.04 1.30 -23.48
C ILE A 58 -8.33 1.98 -23.00
N ASP A 59 -8.96 1.44 -21.97
CA ASP A 59 -10.22 1.96 -21.47
C ASP A 59 -10.03 3.31 -20.76
N ASN A 60 -8.93 3.49 -20.02
CA ASN A 60 -8.56 4.77 -19.43
C ASN A 60 -8.33 5.84 -20.51
N LEU A 61 -7.63 5.52 -21.61
CA LEU A 61 -7.43 6.46 -22.73
C LEU A 61 -8.75 6.84 -23.40
N LYS A 62 -9.67 5.88 -23.60
CA LYS A 62 -11.01 6.16 -24.12
C LYS A 62 -11.81 7.09 -23.20
N SER A 63 -11.70 6.92 -21.89
CA SER A 63 -12.43 7.74 -20.92
C SER A 63 -12.03 9.21 -20.96
N ILE A 64 -10.82 9.56 -21.41
CA ILE A 64 -10.36 10.95 -21.56
C ILE A 64 -11.28 11.72 -22.53
N ILE A 65 -11.81 11.07 -23.57
CA ILE A 65 -12.68 11.70 -24.56
C ILE A 65 -13.99 12.21 -23.94
N SER A 66 -14.43 11.63 -22.84
CA SER A 66 -15.67 11.99 -22.15
C SER A 66 -15.56 13.25 -21.28
N PHE A 67 -14.36 13.76 -21.03
CA PHE A 67 -14.21 14.98 -20.24
C PHE A 67 -14.67 16.23 -20.99
N PRO A 68 -15.10 17.28 -20.26
CA PRO A 68 -15.60 18.50 -20.86
C PRO A 68 -14.63 19.10 -21.89
N ASP A 69 -15.19 19.49 -23.04
CA ASP A 69 -14.53 20.21 -24.15
C ASP A 69 -13.39 19.46 -24.88
N ILE A 70 -13.07 18.23 -24.49
CA ILE A 70 -12.05 17.42 -25.19
C ILE A 70 -12.44 17.21 -26.66
N SER A 71 -13.71 16.90 -26.92
CA SER A 71 -14.22 16.67 -28.30
C SER A 71 -14.09 17.87 -29.23
N LYS A 72 -13.85 19.06 -28.70
CA LYS A 72 -13.67 20.30 -29.50
C LYS A 72 -12.23 20.47 -29.99
N ASN A 73 -11.27 19.76 -29.40
CA ASN A 73 -9.85 19.85 -29.75
C ASN A 73 -9.41 18.68 -30.61
N MET A 74 -9.49 18.86 -31.94
CA MET A 74 -9.16 17.80 -32.89
C MET A 74 -7.73 17.26 -32.74
N ILE A 75 -6.76 18.13 -32.43
CA ILE A 75 -5.35 17.71 -32.25
C ILE A 75 -5.20 16.80 -31.03
N LEU A 76 -5.93 17.08 -29.96
CA LEU A 76 -5.96 16.26 -28.76
C LEU A 76 -6.67 14.92 -29.02
N ILE A 77 -7.81 14.95 -29.73
CA ILE A 77 -8.52 13.73 -30.15
C ILE A 77 -7.62 12.83 -31.01
N ASP A 78 -6.88 13.38 -31.95
CA ASP A 78 -5.95 12.62 -32.78
C ASP A 78 -4.82 12.00 -31.94
N ALA A 79 -4.29 12.75 -30.96
CA ALA A 79 -3.27 12.23 -30.04
C ALA A 79 -3.81 11.08 -29.17
N ILE A 80 -5.04 11.20 -28.65
CA ILE A 80 -5.71 10.15 -27.88
C ILE A 80 -5.94 8.91 -28.76
N ASN A 81 -6.47 9.08 -29.95
CA ASN A 81 -6.73 7.96 -30.87
C ASN A 81 -5.45 7.23 -31.27
N ASN A 82 -4.38 7.95 -31.56
CA ASN A 82 -3.08 7.36 -31.87
C ASN A 82 -2.54 6.57 -30.67
N ALA A 83 -2.67 7.08 -29.46
CA ALA A 83 -2.29 6.36 -28.24
C ALA A 83 -3.14 5.08 -28.06
N ILE A 84 -4.46 5.15 -28.27
CA ILE A 84 -5.37 4.00 -28.21
C ILE A 84 -4.96 2.92 -29.22
N GLU A 85 -4.78 3.28 -30.49
CA GLU A 85 -4.44 2.30 -31.54
C GLU A 85 -3.07 1.66 -31.30
N SER A 86 -2.07 2.43 -30.87
CA SER A 86 -0.78 1.89 -30.49
C SER A 86 -0.89 0.92 -29.29
N THR A 87 -1.71 1.27 -28.28
CA THR A 87 -1.93 0.42 -27.09
C THR A 87 -2.67 -0.86 -27.44
N LYS A 88 -3.67 -0.80 -28.34
CA LYS A 88 -4.32 -2.00 -28.91
C LYS A 88 -3.34 -2.89 -29.65
N SER A 89 -2.43 -2.30 -30.44
CA SER A 89 -1.39 -3.05 -31.16
C SER A 89 -0.45 -3.77 -30.19
N LEU A 90 -0.06 -3.11 -29.08
CA LEU A 90 0.74 -3.74 -28.03
C LEU A 90 -0.02 -4.86 -27.34
N SER A 91 -1.30 -4.67 -26.97
CA SER A 91 -2.14 -5.70 -26.36
C SER A 91 -2.24 -6.94 -27.24
N LEU A 92 -2.51 -6.75 -28.53
CA LEU A 92 -2.57 -7.87 -29.49
C LEU A 92 -1.23 -8.62 -29.60
N TRP A 93 -0.12 -7.89 -29.67
CA TRP A 93 1.21 -8.49 -29.72
C TRP A 93 1.50 -9.29 -28.42
N LEU A 94 1.20 -8.73 -27.26
CA LEU A 94 1.35 -9.43 -25.97
C LEU A 94 0.53 -10.73 -25.92
N LYS A 95 -0.73 -10.70 -26.38
CA LYS A 95 -1.60 -11.88 -26.47
C LYS A 95 -1.03 -12.96 -27.37
N ASN A 96 -0.52 -12.58 -28.53
CA ASN A 96 0.09 -13.52 -29.49
C ASN A 96 1.36 -14.16 -28.92
N GLU A 97 2.19 -13.39 -28.22
CA GLU A 97 3.41 -13.89 -27.59
C GLU A 97 3.15 -14.68 -26.30
N SER A 98 2.04 -14.45 -25.61
CA SER A 98 1.75 -15.04 -24.29
C SER A 98 1.72 -16.57 -24.32
N SER A 99 1.28 -17.18 -25.42
CA SER A 99 1.25 -18.64 -25.57
C SER A 99 2.63 -19.31 -25.49
N LYS A 100 3.70 -18.54 -25.75
CA LYS A 100 5.10 -18.98 -25.70
C LYS A 100 5.72 -18.78 -24.31
N LYS A 101 5.00 -18.08 -23.39
CA LYS A 101 5.50 -17.68 -22.06
C LYS A 101 5.01 -18.68 -21.01
N ASN A 102 5.92 -19.54 -20.58
CA ASN A 102 5.62 -20.63 -19.65
C ASN A 102 6.62 -20.72 -18.48
N GLY A 103 7.57 -19.80 -18.42
CA GLY A 103 8.61 -19.78 -17.39
C GLY A 103 8.12 -19.21 -16.05
N PRO A 104 8.96 -19.36 -15.02
CA PRO A 104 8.66 -18.84 -13.68
C PRO A 104 8.62 -17.31 -13.71
N SER A 105 7.78 -16.74 -12.84
CA SER A 105 7.59 -15.29 -12.74
C SER A 105 8.23 -14.70 -11.49
N GLY A 106 8.54 -15.53 -10.50
CA GLY A 106 9.27 -15.12 -9.31
C GLY A 106 10.77 -14.97 -9.58
N ILE A 107 11.42 -14.12 -8.81
CA ILE A 107 12.85 -13.81 -8.94
C ILE A 107 13.77 -14.82 -8.22
N GLY A 108 13.21 -15.77 -7.48
CA GLY A 108 13.93 -16.75 -6.66
C GLY A 108 14.26 -16.19 -5.26
N LYS A 109 14.47 -17.09 -4.30
CA LYS A 109 14.74 -16.75 -2.88
C LYS A 109 15.99 -15.88 -2.71
N GLU A 110 17.06 -16.25 -3.40
CA GLU A 110 18.36 -15.54 -3.28
C GLU A 110 18.28 -14.12 -3.80
N ASN A 111 17.68 -13.92 -4.99
CA ASN A 111 17.51 -12.58 -5.56
C ASN A 111 16.51 -11.76 -4.74
N TYR A 112 15.47 -12.40 -4.17
CA TYR A 112 14.53 -11.74 -3.29
C TYR A 112 15.24 -11.22 -2.03
N THR A 113 16.01 -12.08 -1.35
CA THR A 113 16.81 -11.71 -0.18
C THR A 113 17.79 -10.58 -0.52
N TRP A 114 18.50 -10.72 -1.66
CA TRP A 114 19.41 -9.68 -2.11
C TRP A 114 18.68 -8.33 -2.31
N TYR A 115 17.51 -8.35 -2.94
CA TYR A 115 16.71 -7.16 -3.19
C TYR A 115 16.23 -6.52 -1.88
N GLN A 116 15.75 -7.30 -0.93
CA GLN A 116 15.39 -6.83 0.39
C GLN A 116 16.58 -6.15 1.09
N ASN A 117 17.72 -6.79 1.14
CA ASN A 117 18.88 -6.28 1.85
C ASN A 117 19.51 -5.05 1.17
N ASN A 118 19.59 -5.02 -0.16
CA ASN A 118 20.39 -4.01 -0.88
C ASN A 118 19.54 -2.87 -1.45
N VAL A 119 18.25 -3.05 -1.64
CA VAL A 119 17.36 -2.02 -2.19
C VAL A 119 16.44 -1.45 -1.11
N HIS A 120 15.75 -2.31 -0.36
CA HIS A 120 14.86 -1.89 0.71
C HIS A 120 15.56 -1.69 2.06
N LEU A 121 16.80 -2.15 2.19
CA LEU A 121 17.55 -2.19 3.45
C LEU A 121 16.78 -2.91 4.58
N VAL A 122 16.07 -3.97 4.21
CA VAL A 122 15.38 -4.86 5.14
C VAL A 122 16.34 -6.00 5.51
N PRO A 123 16.72 -6.16 6.79
CA PRO A 123 17.76 -7.10 7.23
C PRO A 123 17.19 -8.50 7.46
N LEU A 124 16.34 -8.98 6.56
CA LEU A 124 15.71 -10.29 6.64
C LEU A 124 15.91 -11.06 5.33
N SER A 125 16.19 -12.34 5.46
CA SER A 125 16.17 -13.27 4.34
C SER A 125 14.72 -13.64 3.98
N TRP A 126 14.55 -14.29 2.82
CA TRP A 126 13.26 -14.86 2.43
C TRP A 126 12.71 -15.83 3.50
N ASP A 127 13.58 -16.67 4.08
CA ASP A 127 13.19 -17.64 5.09
C ASP A 127 12.80 -16.95 6.42
N ASP A 128 13.49 -15.87 6.81
CA ASP A 128 13.15 -15.07 7.99
C ASP A 128 11.78 -14.39 7.83
N GLU A 129 11.49 -13.81 6.67
CA GLU A 129 10.18 -13.23 6.40
C GLU A 129 9.06 -14.28 6.42
N VAL A 130 9.29 -15.50 5.88
CA VAL A 130 8.32 -16.60 5.97
C VAL A 130 8.03 -16.96 7.43
N MET A 131 9.05 -17.04 8.26
CA MET A 131 8.88 -17.33 9.69
C MET A 131 8.11 -16.22 10.39
N LEU A 132 8.48 -14.96 10.16
CA LEU A 132 7.82 -13.79 10.72
C LEU A 132 6.34 -13.72 10.34
N LEU A 133 6.03 -13.87 9.05
CA LEU A 133 4.66 -13.78 8.58
C LEU A 133 3.78 -14.93 9.07
N LYS A 134 4.32 -16.16 9.15
CA LYS A 134 3.61 -17.29 9.77
C LYS A 134 3.29 -17.04 11.24
N ARG A 135 4.25 -16.49 11.97
CA ARG A 135 4.06 -16.15 13.38
C ARG A 135 2.98 -15.07 13.54
N GLU A 136 3.03 -13.99 12.73
CA GLU A 136 2.03 -12.93 12.78
C GLU A 136 0.65 -13.40 12.35
N LEU A 137 0.55 -14.23 11.33
CA LEU A 137 -0.72 -14.84 10.91
C LEU A 137 -1.35 -15.65 12.05
N SER A 138 -0.56 -16.52 12.69
CA SER A 138 -1.03 -17.34 13.82
C SER A 138 -1.43 -16.46 15.01
N ARG A 139 -0.65 -15.42 15.32
CA ARG A 139 -0.95 -14.46 16.38
C ARG A 139 -2.24 -13.73 16.10
N ALA A 140 -2.44 -13.22 14.89
CA ALA A 140 -3.64 -12.48 14.51
C ALA A 140 -4.91 -13.35 14.63
N TRP A 141 -4.89 -14.60 14.16
CA TRP A 141 -5.99 -15.54 14.31
C TRP A 141 -6.32 -15.87 15.75
N ALA A 142 -5.27 -16.09 16.59
CA ALA A 142 -5.46 -16.36 18.01
C ALA A 142 -6.03 -15.13 18.73
N SER A 143 -5.50 -13.95 18.48
CA SER A 143 -5.96 -12.70 19.08
C SER A 143 -7.39 -12.35 18.64
N LEU A 144 -7.72 -12.55 17.36
CA LEU A 144 -9.10 -12.42 16.87
C LEU A 144 -10.06 -13.31 17.66
N LYS A 145 -9.69 -14.58 17.88
CA LYS A 145 -10.54 -15.51 18.64
C LYS A 145 -10.74 -15.06 20.08
N LEU A 146 -9.71 -14.51 20.71
CA LEU A 146 -9.82 -13.97 22.08
C LEU A 146 -10.72 -12.73 22.14
N GLU A 147 -10.59 -11.79 21.18
CA GLU A 147 -11.48 -10.62 21.12
C GLU A 147 -12.93 -11.01 20.79
N GLU A 148 -13.16 -11.94 19.88
CA GLU A 148 -14.51 -12.48 19.61
C GLU A 148 -15.14 -13.10 20.87
N HIS A 149 -14.35 -13.84 21.66
CA HIS A 149 -14.83 -14.40 22.93
C HIS A 149 -15.15 -13.32 23.95
N LYS A 150 -14.28 -12.34 24.09
CA LYS A 150 -14.48 -11.19 25.00
C LYS A 150 -15.75 -10.39 24.62
N ASN A 151 -15.96 -10.20 23.34
CA ASN A 151 -17.09 -9.42 22.81
C ASN A 151 -18.36 -10.25 22.55
N ARG A 152 -18.41 -11.54 22.95
CA ARG A 152 -19.51 -12.46 22.60
C ARG A 152 -20.91 -12.02 23.02
N SER A 153 -21.01 -11.20 24.06
CA SER A 153 -22.27 -10.63 24.55
C SER A 153 -22.63 -9.27 23.94
N LEU A 154 -21.72 -8.67 23.18
CA LEU A 154 -21.96 -7.38 22.52
C LEU A 154 -22.69 -7.60 21.19
N PRO A 155 -23.54 -6.66 20.74
CA PRO A 155 -24.13 -6.71 19.41
C PRO A 155 -23.06 -6.79 18.33
N LYS A 156 -23.38 -7.42 17.21
CA LYS A 156 -22.50 -7.41 16.03
C LYS A 156 -22.47 -6.01 15.42
N LEU A 157 -21.35 -5.69 14.74
CA LEU A 157 -21.30 -4.50 13.90
C LEU A 157 -22.26 -4.65 12.72
N ASN A 158 -23.03 -3.61 12.47
CA ASN A 158 -23.90 -3.53 11.29
C ASN A 158 -23.22 -2.66 10.25
N PRO A 159 -23.13 -3.10 8.99
CA PRO A 159 -22.55 -2.28 7.94
C PRO A 159 -23.48 -1.11 7.60
N ALA A 160 -22.91 0.03 7.24
CA ALA A 160 -23.69 1.14 6.69
C ALA A 160 -24.49 0.68 5.47
N SER A 161 -25.78 1.03 5.43
CA SER A 161 -26.77 0.55 4.45
C SER A 161 -27.16 1.63 3.43
N SER A 162 -26.69 2.88 3.60
CA SER A 162 -26.97 3.97 2.68
C SER A 162 -25.77 4.93 2.57
N PRO A 163 -25.70 5.76 1.51
CA PRO A 163 -24.70 6.81 1.37
C PRO A 163 -24.65 7.76 2.57
N GLU A 164 -25.80 8.12 3.13
CA GLU A 164 -25.91 9.03 4.27
C GLU A 164 -25.33 8.40 5.54
N GLU A 165 -25.64 7.12 5.77
CA GLU A 165 -25.08 6.36 6.91
C GLU A 165 -23.57 6.22 6.78
N TYR A 166 -23.07 5.86 5.60
CA TYR A 166 -21.63 5.73 5.37
C TYR A 166 -20.91 7.07 5.56
N ASN A 167 -21.41 8.14 4.95
CA ASN A 167 -20.79 9.47 5.07
C ASN A 167 -20.75 9.95 6.53
N LYS A 168 -21.83 9.69 7.29
CA LYS A 168 -21.86 10.00 8.73
C LYS A 168 -20.83 9.18 9.49
N LEU A 169 -20.77 7.88 9.25
CA LEU A 169 -19.84 6.95 9.89
C LEU A 169 -18.38 7.32 9.59
N ALA A 170 -18.04 7.57 8.33
CA ALA A 170 -16.70 7.94 7.90
C ALA A 170 -16.26 9.31 8.46
N SER A 171 -17.14 10.33 8.38
CA SER A 171 -16.84 11.65 8.94
C SER A 171 -16.67 11.62 10.46
N GLN A 172 -17.44 10.79 11.17
CA GLN A 172 -17.30 10.63 12.62
C GLN A 172 -15.99 9.90 12.95
N ALA A 173 -15.65 8.84 12.20
CA ALA A 173 -14.41 8.09 12.39
C ALA A 173 -13.16 8.96 12.17
N SER A 174 -13.18 9.83 11.14
CA SER A 174 -12.10 10.82 10.91
C SER A 174 -11.93 11.77 12.11
N LYS A 175 -13.03 12.34 12.60
CA LYS A 175 -13.00 13.22 13.78
C LYS A 175 -12.50 12.48 15.03
N ASP A 176 -13.01 11.27 15.27
CA ASP A 176 -12.62 10.46 16.43
C ASP A 176 -11.13 10.14 16.40
N LEU A 177 -10.57 9.81 15.25
CA LEU A 177 -9.15 9.52 15.11
C LEU A 177 -8.28 10.76 15.40
N ILE A 178 -8.60 11.89 14.79
CA ILE A 178 -7.85 13.15 15.02
C ILE A 178 -7.93 13.57 16.49
N ASN A 179 -9.13 13.54 17.09
CA ASN A 179 -9.32 13.87 18.51
C ASN A 179 -8.58 12.89 19.44
N PHE A 180 -8.51 11.62 19.07
CA PHE A 180 -7.77 10.61 19.83
C PHE A 180 -6.27 10.90 19.81
N LEU A 181 -5.70 11.19 18.64
CA LEU A 181 -4.27 11.49 18.50
C LEU A 181 -3.85 12.72 19.32
N ASP A 182 -4.69 13.76 19.31
CA ASP A 182 -4.48 14.98 20.10
C ASP A 182 -4.64 14.72 21.62
N LYS A 183 -5.74 14.09 22.03
CA LYS A 183 -6.05 13.82 23.44
C LYS A 183 -5.03 12.91 24.11
N GLU A 184 -4.61 11.85 23.44
CA GLU A 184 -3.63 10.89 23.97
C GLU A 184 -2.18 11.37 23.78
N ASP A 185 -1.99 12.57 23.24
CA ASP A 185 -0.69 13.24 23.05
C ASP A 185 0.33 12.35 22.29
N ILE A 186 -0.17 11.62 21.26
CA ILE A 186 0.64 10.67 20.48
C ILE A 186 1.49 11.40 19.45
N ILE A 187 0.89 12.36 18.74
CA ILE A 187 1.56 13.21 17.75
C ILE A 187 1.12 14.66 17.94
N GLU A 188 1.92 15.60 17.45
CA GLU A 188 1.48 16.99 17.29
C GLU A 188 0.54 17.08 16.09
N VAL A 189 -0.77 17.15 16.35
CA VAL A 189 -1.79 17.23 15.29
C VAL A 189 -1.68 18.57 14.56
N LYS A 190 -1.44 18.53 13.24
CA LYS A 190 -1.39 19.70 12.36
C LYS A 190 -2.75 19.95 11.70
N ASP A 191 -3.05 21.20 11.39
CA ASP A 191 -4.33 21.60 10.78
C ASP A 191 -4.63 20.84 9.47
N PHE A 192 -3.60 20.55 8.69
CA PHE A 192 -3.72 19.85 7.40
C PHE A 192 -3.88 18.33 7.52
N TYR A 193 -3.66 17.70 8.70
CA TYR A 193 -3.80 16.24 8.86
C TYR A 193 -5.25 15.78 8.66
N LYS A 194 -6.20 16.56 9.21
CA LYS A 194 -7.62 16.24 9.01
C LYS A 194 -8.01 16.32 7.53
N GLU A 195 -7.53 17.32 6.81
CA GLU A 195 -7.79 17.46 5.38
C GLU A 195 -7.18 16.30 4.58
N ALA A 196 -5.93 15.94 4.88
CA ALA A 196 -5.26 14.80 4.26
C ALA A 196 -6.03 13.49 4.48
N LEU A 197 -6.58 13.27 5.68
CA LEU A 197 -7.43 12.12 5.95
C LEU A 197 -8.76 12.17 5.20
N ASP A 198 -9.44 13.33 5.24
CA ASP A 198 -10.78 13.50 4.65
C ASP A 198 -10.80 13.27 3.14
N GLN A 199 -9.70 13.51 2.42
CA GLN A 199 -9.56 13.20 1.00
C GLN A 199 -9.62 11.69 0.67
N HIS A 200 -9.44 10.82 1.68
CA HIS A 200 -9.34 9.37 1.52
C HIS A 200 -10.49 8.59 2.19
N LEU A 201 -11.53 9.26 2.67
CA LEU A 201 -12.66 8.60 3.35
C LEU A 201 -13.44 7.66 2.44
N GLY A 202 -13.32 7.84 1.12
CA GLY A 202 -14.07 7.07 0.13
C GLY A 202 -15.56 7.42 0.13
N GLY A 203 -16.37 6.50 -0.40
CA GLY A 203 -17.82 6.65 -0.53
C GLY A 203 -18.57 5.34 -0.28
N PHE A 204 -19.90 5.43 -0.22
CA PHE A 204 -20.75 4.25 -0.10
C PHE A 204 -20.59 3.31 -1.29
N VAL A 205 -20.53 2.02 -1.00
CA VAL A 205 -20.50 0.94 -1.99
C VAL A 205 -21.61 -0.04 -1.65
N GLU A 206 -22.40 -0.43 -2.65
CA GLU A 206 -23.45 -1.46 -2.51
C GLU A 206 -22.85 -2.77 -2.00
N GLU A 207 -23.60 -3.50 -1.16
CA GLU A 207 -23.09 -4.67 -0.42
C GLU A 207 -22.45 -5.73 -1.33
N GLU A 208 -23.08 -6.03 -2.45
CA GLU A 208 -22.63 -7.03 -3.43
C GLU A 208 -21.37 -6.61 -4.21
N LYS A 209 -20.99 -5.32 -4.14
CA LYS A 209 -19.80 -4.75 -4.79
C LYS A 209 -18.69 -4.45 -3.79
N ARG A 210 -18.91 -4.68 -2.48
CA ARG A 210 -17.90 -4.40 -1.46
C ARG A 210 -16.78 -5.38 -1.54
N ASN A 211 -15.60 -4.84 -1.72
CA ASN A 211 -14.36 -5.56 -1.59
C ASN A 211 -13.93 -5.69 -0.11
N PHE A 212 -12.88 -6.44 0.18
CA PHE A 212 -12.40 -6.66 1.55
C PHE A 212 -12.29 -5.35 2.34
N PHE A 213 -11.69 -4.32 1.75
CA PHE A 213 -11.53 -3.02 2.40
C PHE A 213 -12.86 -2.28 2.56
N TRP A 214 -13.76 -2.40 1.58
CA TRP A 214 -15.09 -1.81 1.67
C TRP A 214 -15.98 -2.51 2.68
N ILE A 215 -15.83 -3.84 2.87
CA ILE A 215 -16.51 -4.56 3.95
C ILE A 215 -16.07 -4.00 5.31
N THR A 216 -14.76 -3.85 5.53
CA THR A 216 -14.23 -3.30 6.78
C THR A 216 -14.67 -1.87 7.01
N ALA A 217 -14.56 -0.99 6.01
CA ALA A 217 -14.93 0.42 6.10
C ALA A 217 -16.42 0.65 6.35
N HIS A 218 -17.31 -0.23 5.84
CA HIS A 218 -18.74 -0.11 6.10
C HIS A 218 -19.16 -0.62 7.49
N LEU A 219 -18.37 -1.51 8.10
CA LEU A 219 -18.59 -1.96 9.48
C LEU A 219 -18.09 -0.96 10.52
N ASP A 220 -16.84 -0.56 10.41
CA ASP A 220 -16.20 0.55 11.15
C ASP A 220 -14.96 1.00 10.36
N PRO A 221 -14.92 2.22 9.84
CA PRO A 221 -13.80 2.69 9.04
C PRO A 221 -12.54 3.03 9.88
N LYS A 222 -12.65 3.21 11.20
CA LYS A 222 -11.51 3.64 12.04
C LYS A 222 -10.28 2.74 11.95
N PRO A 223 -10.39 1.38 11.93
CA PRO A 223 -9.23 0.52 11.73
C PRO A 223 -8.50 0.78 10.42
N LEU A 224 -9.24 1.00 9.33
CA LEU A 224 -8.65 1.35 8.04
C LEU A 224 -8.11 2.78 8.02
N PHE A 225 -8.81 3.73 8.64
CA PHE A 225 -8.37 5.13 8.68
C PHE A 225 -7.14 5.34 9.56
N SER A 226 -6.92 4.53 10.59
CA SER A 226 -5.66 4.55 11.34
C SER A 226 -4.46 4.18 10.47
N HIS A 227 -4.65 3.30 9.48
CA HIS A 227 -3.65 3.00 8.46
C HIS A 227 -3.28 4.22 7.60
N PHE A 228 -4.18 5.16 7.44
CA PHE A 228 -3.94 6.38 6.67
C PHE A 228 -2.97 7.36 7.35
N PHE A 229 -2.31 6.95 8.43
CA PHE A 229 -1.20 7.67 9.04
C PHE A 229 -0.11 8.07 8.02
N HIS A 230 0.17 7.21 7.04
CA HIS A 230 1.11 7.54 5.96
C HIS A 230 0.69 8.76 5.11
N TRP A 231 -0.60 9.12 5.06
CA TRP A 231 -1.06 10.35 4.40
C TRP A 231 -0.71 11.60 5.21
N PHE A 232 -0.62 11.50 6.54
CA PHE A 232 -0.12 12.60 7.38
C PHE A 232 1.35 12.88 7.08
N GLU A 233 2.15 11.83 6.87
CA GLU A 233 3.56 11.97 6.52
C GLU A 233 3.75 12.60 5.14
N LEU A 234 2.95 12.22 4.15
CA LEU A 234 2.98 12.84 2.82
C LEU A 234 2.52 14.30 2.89
N ALA A 235 1.47 14.60 3.64
CA ALA A 235 1.03 15.97 3.87
C ALA A 235 2.10 16.81 4.59
N GLU A 236 2.85 16.22 5.52
CA GLU A 236 3.99 16.87 6.16
C GLU A 236 5.11 17.18 5.16
N MET A 237 5.43 16.24 4.25
CA MET A 237 6.43 16.46 3.20
C MET A 237 6.03 17.61 2.28
N ASP A 238 4.74 17.77 1.96
CA ASP A 238 4.23 18.85 1.12
C ASP A 238 4.23 20.21 1.83
N ASN A 239 3.83 20.25 3.11
CA ASN A 239 3.69 21.50 3.87
C ASN A 239 5.02 21.95 4.52
N ASN A 240 5.85 21.00 4.96
CA ASN A 240 7.12 21.24 5.65
C ASN A 240 8.26 20.43 4.99
N PRO A 241 8.59 20.67 3.72
CA PRO A 241 9.54 19.84 2.96
C PRO A 241 10.91 19.78 3.63
N ASN A 242 11.46 18.58 3.71
CA ASN A 242 12.80 18.37 4.26
C ASN A 242 13.86 19.09 3.40
N LYS A 243 14.92 19.61 4.03
CA LYS A 243 16.03 20.25 3.32
C LYS A 243 16.87 19.26 2.52
N ASN A 244 16.90 18.00 2.92
CA ASN A 244 17.58 16.94 2.20
C ASN A 244 16.76 16.51 0.99
N ILE A 245 17.35 16.60 -0.21
CA ILE A 245 16.68 16.31 -1.48
C ILE A 245 16.11 14.87 -1.56
N ILE A 246 16.74 13.89 -0.89
CA ILE A 246 16.30 12.50 -0.88
C ILE A 246 15.03 12.33 -0.02
N ARG A 247 14.85 13.19 0.99
CA ARG A 247 13.74 13.14 1.95
C ARG A 247 12.64 14.15 1.64
N LYS A 248 12.89 15.03 0.69
CA LYS A 248 11.99 16.14 0.37
C LYS A 248 10.72 15.68 -0.32
N ASP A 249 10.87 14.74 -1.25
CA ASP A 249 9.79 14.26 -2.10
C ASP A 249 9.69 12.72 -2.02
N PRO A 250 8.49 12.15 -2.22
CA PRO A 250 8.35 10.69 -2.30
C PRO A 250 9.22 10.12 -3.42
N VAL A 251 9.85 8.98 -3.16
CA VAL A 251 10.65 8.30 -4.19
C VAL A 251 9.75 7.69 -5.25
N LEU A 252 10.25 7.65 -6.50
CA LEU A 252 9.48 7.34 -7.71
C LEU A 252 8.73 6.00 -7.65
N TYR A 253 9.21 4.99 -6.97
CA TYR A 253 8.61 3.65 -6.98
C TYR A 253 8.27 3.14 -5.58
N ASN A 254 8.09 4.02 -4.60
CA ASN A 254 7.82 3.62 -3.22
C ASN A 254 8.76 2.50 -2.75
N ILE A 255 10.05 2.60 -3.08
CA ILE A 255 11.04 1.56 -2.73
C ILE A 255 11.20 1.36 -1.23
N PHE A 256 10.60 2.23 -0.43
CA PHE A 256 10.58 2.14 1.03
C PHE A 256 9.22 1.70 1.57
N ASP A 257 8.54 0.79 0.89
CA ASP A 257 7.21 0.30 1.28
C ASP A 257 7.17 -0.23 2.72
N SER A 258 8.23 -0.89 3.19
CA SER A 258 8.34 -1.33 4.58
C SER A 258 8.35 -0.17 5.59
N ARG A 259 8.72 1.04 5.15
CA ARG A 259 8.58 2.25 5.96
C ARG A 259 7.15 2.77 5.96
N ASN A 260 6.56 2.96 4.79
CA ASN A 260 5.22 3.53 4.67
C ASN A 260 4.14 2.58 5.17
N GLU A 261 4.02 1.43 4.55
CA GLU A 261 2.99 0.44 4.86
C GLU A 261 3.23 -0.22 6.22
N GLY A 262 4.51 -0.39 6.58
CA GLY A 262 4.89 -0.98 7.85
C GLY A 262 4.51 -0.12 9.05
N VAL A 263 4.83 1.17 9.03
CA VAL A 263 4.42 2.11 10.08
C VAL A 263 2.90 2.21 10.13
N ALA A 264 2.24 2.37 8.99
CA ALA A 264 0.79 2.43 8.91
C ALA A 264 0.12 1.17 9.51
N THR A 265 0.71 -0.01 9.29
CA THR A 265 0.23 -1.26 9.89
C THR A 265 0.52 -1.34 11.39
N ALA A 266 1.66 -0.85 11.84
CA ALA A 266 2.01 -0.83 13.26
C ALA A 266 1.07 0.07 14.07
N VAL A 267 0.78 1.27 13.57
CA VAL A 267 -0.09 2.23 14.27
C VAL A 267 -1.55 1.76 14.38
N GLU A 268 -2.04 0.93 13.47
CA GLU A 268 -3.38 0.32 13.62
C GLU A 268 -3.50 -0.47 14.93
N GLU A 269 -2.51 -1.28 15.25
CA GLU A 269 -2.49 -2.07 16.48
C GLU A 269 -2.11 -1.22 17.70
N MET A 270 -1.17 -0.29 17.54
CA MET A 270 -0.79 0.63 18.62
C MET A 270 -1.96 1.50 19.06
N PHE A 271 -2.69 2.12 18.16
CA PHE A 271 -3.85 2.95 18.51
C PHE A 271 -4.96 2.11 19.14
N MET A 272 -5.10 0.85 18.72
CA MET A 272 -5.99 -0.10 19.39
C MET A 272 -5.56 -0.33 20.85
N GLN A 273 -4.26 -0.51 21.11
CA GLN A 273 -3.73 -0.72 22.46
C GLN A 273 -3.84 0.54 23.32
N LEU A 274 -3.71 1.72 22.72
CA LEU A 274 -3.85 3.02 23.38
C LEU A 274 -5.32 3.45 23.62
N GLY A 275 -6.30 2.64 23.19
CA GLY A 275 -7.71 2.86 23.55
C GLY A 275 -8.62 3.45 22.47
N LEU A 276 -8.18 3.57 21.22
CA LEU A 276 -9.00 4.13 20.12
C LEU A 276 -10.38 3.46 19.99
N TYR A 277 -10.50 2.19 20.37
CA TYR A 277 -11.74 1.40 20.23
C TYR A 277 -12.44 1.06 21.54
N GLU A 278 -12.21 1.81 22.64
CA GLU A 278 -12.87 1.54 23.93
C GLU A 278 -14.39 1.65 23.84
N ASN A 279 -14.89 2.61 23.07
CA ASN A 279 -16.33 2.81 22.84
C ASN A 279 -16.94 1.82 21.84
N ASN A 280 -16.13 1.12 21.07
CA ASN A 280 -16.55 0.10 20.10
C ASN A 280 -15.57 -1.08 20.09
N PRO A 281 -15.59 -1.94 21.14
CA PRO A 281 -14.58 -3.01 21.28
C PRO A 281 -14.54 -4.01 20.13
N ARG A 282 -15.64 -4.18 19.36
CA ARG A 282 -15.67 -5.07 18.20
C ARG A 282 -14.77 -4.59 17.04
N SER A 283 -14.42 -3.31 17.01
CA SER A 283 -13.46 -2.80 16.02
C SER A 283 -12.05 -3.37 16.18
N LYS A 284 -11.71 -3.86 17.39
CA LYS A 284 -10.46 -4.60 17.62
C LYS A 284 -10.40 -5.91 16.84
N GLU A 285 -11.56 -6.54 16.59
CA GLU A 285 -11.65 -7.73 15.74
C GLU A 285 -11.23 -7.40 14.30
N ILE A 286 -11.61 -6.23 13.78
CA ILE A 286 -11.23 -5.77 12.43
C ILE A 286 -9.72 -5.58 12.32
N VAL A 287 -9.06 -4.99 13.33
CA VAL A 287 -7.60 -4.82 13.33
C VAL A 287 -6.89 -6.17 13.17
N TYR A 288 -7.30 -7.20 13.92
CA TYR A 288 -6.69 -8.53 13.79
C TYR A 288 -7.03 -9.21 12.45
N ILE A 289 -8.20 -8.94 11.87
CA ILE A 289 -8.55 -9.42 10.52
C ILE A 289 -7.64 -8.77 9.46
N LEU A 290 -7.38 -7.46 9.57
CA LEU A 290 -6.45 -6.74 8.70
C LEU A 290 -5.02 -7.29 8.80
N ILE A 291 -4.52 -7.53 10.01
CA ILE A 291 -3.18 -8.13 10.22
C ILE A 291 -3.11 -9.54 9.60
N ALA A 292 -4.14 -10.38 9.83
CA ALA A 292 -4.19 -11.73 9.26
C ALA A 292 -4.19 -11.70 7.72
N GLN A 293 -4.98 -10.81 7.12
CA GLN A 293 -5.03 -10.62 5.67
C GLN A 293 -3.66 -10.20 5.11
N ARG A 294 -2.98 -9.24 5.74
CA ARG A 294 -1.65 -8.77 5.32
C ARG A 294 -0.59 -9.87 5.44
N ALA A 295 -0.61 -10.63 6.53
CA ALA A 295 0.30 -11.77 6.69
C ALA A 295 0.04 -12.88 5.66
N ALA A 296 -1.23 -13.19 5.38
CA ALA A 296 -1.61 -14.19 4.39
C ALA A 296 -1.18 -13.81 2.97
N ARG A 297 -1.43 -12.56 2.55
CA ARG A 297 -1.02 -12.08 1.22
C ARG A 297 0.51 -12.02 1.07
N GLY A 298 1.22 -11.62 2.12
CA GLY A 298 2.68 -11.60 2.12
C GLY A 298 3.28 -13.00 1.99
N LEU A 299 2.71 -14.01 2.65
CA LEU A 299 3.12 -15.41 2.48
C LEU A 299 2.89 -15.89 1.05
N GLY A 300 1.74 -15.61 0.45
CA GLY A 300 1.47 -15.92 -0.95
C GLY A 300 2.52 -15.28 -1.88
N SER A 301 2.83 -14.00 -1.66
CA SER A 301 3.87 -13.28 -2.40
C SER A 301 5.25 -13.94 -2.28
N LEU A 302 5.66 -14.31 -1.06
CA LEU A 302 6.96 -14.97 -0.82
C LEU A 302 7.07 -16.31 -1.58
N TYR A 303 6.03 -17.15 -1.51
CA TYR A 303 6.04 -18.44 -2.19
C TYR A 303 6.00 -18.29 -3.72
N ALA A 304 5.28 -17.30 -4.24
CA ALA A 304 5.29 -16.98 -5.68
C ALA A 304 6.67 -16.50 -6.14
N HIS A 305 7.32 -15.59 -5.38
CA HIS A 305 8.68 -15.14 -5.69
C HIS A 305 9.73 -16.23 -5.64
N ALA A 306 9.58 -17.19 -4.72
CA ALA A 306 10.46 -18.36 -4.64
C ALA A 306 10.20 -19.40 -5.75
N ASN A 307 9.20 -19.19 -6.60
CA ASN A 307 8.72 -20.16 -7.60
C ASN A 307 8.30 -21.51 -6.99
N LEU A 308 7.84 -21.50 -5.74
CA LEU A 308 7.33 -22.67 -5.02
C LEU A 308 5.83 -22.88 -5.24
N MET A 309 5.13 -21.85 -5.68
CA MET A 309 3.70 -21.84 -5.94
C MET A 309 3.39 -21.07 -7.22
N THR A 310 2.29 -21.43 -7.86
CA THR A 310 1.69 -20.61 -8.91
C THR A 310 1.04 -19.36 -8.29
N MET A 311 0.74 -18.36 -9.10
CA MET A 311 -0.03 -17.20 -8.65
C MET A 311 -1.43 -17.58 -8.16
N GLU A 312 -2.03 -18.59 -8.76
CA GLU A 312 -3.33 -19.13 -8.32
C GLU A 312 -3.26 -19.72 -6.91
N ASP A 313 -2.23 -20.53 -6.62
CA ASP A 313 -2.05 -21.14 -5.29
C ASP A 313 -1.66 -20.08 -4.25
N ALA A 314 -0.86 -19.08 -4.61
CA ALA A 314 -0.59 -17.92 -3.76
C ALA A 314 -1.86 -17.15 -3.43
N GLY A 315 -2.75 -16.97 -4.41
CA GLY A 315 -4.08 -16.39 -4.21
C GLY A 315 -4.97 -17.21 -3.26
N LYS A 316 -4.90 -18.54 -3.32
CA LYS A 316 -5.61 -19.41 -2.36
C LYS A 316 -5.14 -19.19 -0.92
N ILE A 317 -3.83 -19.12 -0.69
CA ILE A 317 -3.29 -18.77 0.65
C ILE A 317 -3.87 -17.45 1.12
N HIS A 318 -3.81 -16.41 0.29
CA HIS A 318 -4.32 -15.09 0.63
C HIS A 318 -5.82 -15.15 1.01
N SER A 319 -6.65 -15.80 0.20
CA SER A 319 -8.09 -15.88 0.45
C SER A 319 -8.48 -16.78 1.63
N GLU A 320 -7.85 -17.96 1.76
CA GLU A 320 -8.23 -18.97 2.75
C GLU A 320 -7.78 -18.61 4.16
N PHE A 321 -6.63 -17.94 4.29
CA PHE A 321 -6.10 -17.51 5.59
C PHE A 321 -6.58 -16.12 6.01
N THR A 322 -7.36 -15.43 5.17
CA THR A 322 -8.07 -14.20 5.58
C THR A 322 -9.34 -14.58 6.34
N PRO A 323 -9.53 -14.09 7.58
CA PRO A 323 -10.69 -14.45 8.41
C PRO A 323 -12.03 -14.10 7.75
N ARG A 324 -13.09 -14.80 8.21
CA ARG A 324 -14.49 -14.59 7.82
C ARG A 324 -14.81 -14.78 6.32
N GLY A 325 -13.86 -15.22 5.53
CA GLY A 325 -14.02 -15.42 4.09
C GLY A 325 -14.23 -14.12 3.30
N TRP A 326 -13.93 -12.97 3.88
CA TRP A 326 -14.15 -11.67 3.23
C TRP A 326 -13.32 -11.48 1.96
N MET A 327 -12.12 -12.06 1.89
CA MET A 327 -11.28 -12.02 0.68
C MET A 327 -11.80 -12.94 -0.44
N LYS A 328 -12.56 -14.00 -0.12
CA LYS A 328 -13.10 -14.93 -1.13
C LYS A 328 -14.16 -14.31 -2.03
N THR A 329 -14.82 -13.25 -1.58
CA THR A 329 -15.85 -12.55 -2.35
C THR A 329 -15.25 -11.66 -3.44
N GLU A 330 -13.89 -11.56 -3.55
CA GLU A 330 -13.24 -10.49 -4.29
C GLU A 330 -12.12 -10.94 -5.20
N LYS A 331 -12.51 -11.65 -6.24
CA LYS A 331 -11.57 -12.09 -7.28
C LYS A 331 -10.79 -10.94 -7.92
N GLU A 332 -11.41 -9.80 -8.12
CA GLU A 332 -10.78 -8.65 -8.78
C GLU A 332 -9.63 -8.07 -7.94
N LEU A 333 -9.89 -7.78 -6.66
CA LEU A 333 -8.87 -7.29 -5.74
C LEU A 333 -7.76 -8.32 -5.55
N LEU A 334 -8.12 -9.58 -5.33
CA LEU A 334 -7.16 -10.66 -5.13
C LEU A 334 -6.18 -10.79 -6.30
N ILE A 335 -6.70 -10.78 -7.55
CA ILE A 335 -5.86 -10.84 -8.76
C ILE A 335 -4.99 -9.59 -8.86
N PHE A 336 -5.56 -8.41 -8.60
CA PHE A 336 -4.81 -7.16 -8.63
C PHE A 336 -3.65 -7.18 -7.64
N GLU A 337 -3.89 -7.53 -6.38
CA GLU A 337 -2.86 -7.58 -5.34
C GLU A 337 -1.78 -8.60 -5.66
N GLN A 338 -2.14 -9.82 -6.08
CA GLN A 338 -1.14 -10.84 -6.39
C GLN A 338 -0.23 -10.42 -7.56
N HIS A 339 -0.78 -9.82 -8.60
CA HIS A 339 0.02 -9.29 -9.70
C HIS A 339 0.89 -8.09 -9.29
N LEU A 340 0.38 -7.21 -8.40
CA LEU A 340 1.15 -6.09 -7.87
C LEU A 340 2.37 -6.61 -7.10
N TYR A 341 2.18 -7.58 -6.21
CA TYR A 341 3.29 -8.11 -5.41
C TYR A 341 4.32 -8.85 -6.25
N LEU A 342 3.90 -9.51 -7.31
CA LEU A 342 4.84 -10.14 -8.24
C LEU A 342 5.68 -9.11 -9.01
N ARG A 343 5.12 -7.96 -9.36
CA ARG A 343 5.83 -6.85 -10.04
C ARG A 343 6.74 -6.05 -9.11
N GLN A 344 6.42 -6.02 -7.82
CA GLN A 344 7.15 -5.27 -6.79
C GLN A 344 7.59 -6.22 -5.67
N PRO A 345 8.76 -6.88 -5.83
CA PRO A 345 9.30 -7.74 -4.79
C PRO A 345 9.44 -6.98 -3.46
N GLY A 346 8.96 -7.59 -2.38
CA GLY A 346 8.95 -6.98 -1.05
C GLY A 346 7.69 -6.18 -0.71
N TYR A 347 6.87 -5.76 -1.69
CA TYR A 347 5.66 -4.99 -1.37
C TYR A 347 4.65 -5.83 -0.57
N GLY A 348 4.40 -7.08 -0.96
CA GLY A 348 3.42 -7.94 -0.27
C GLY A 348 3.77 -8.23 1.19
N THR A 349 5.05 -8.23 1.54
CA THR A 349 5.56 -8.47 2.90
C THR A 349 5.73 -7.19 3.71
N SER A 350 5.84 -6.04 3.04
CA SER A 350 6.21 -4.74 3.61
C SER A 350 5.38 -4.34 4.84
N TYR A 351 4.11 -4.67 4.86
CA TYR A 351 3.18 -4.39 5.95
C TYR A 351 3.61 -5.04 7.28
N ILE A 352 3.89 -6.33 7.25
CA ILE A 352 4.27 -7.10 8.45
C ILE A 352 5.76 -6.93 8.75
N THR A 353 6.60 -6.98 7.73
CA THR A 353 8.05 -6.76 7.86
C THR A 353 8.34 -5.35 8.39
N GLY A 354 7.69 -4.35 7.82
CA GLY A 354 7.87 -2.97 8.27
C GLY A 354 7.29 -2.72 9.67
N LYS A 355 6.14 -3.33 10.01
CA LYS A 355 5.61 -3.33 11.38
C LYS A 355 6.63 -3.87 12.37
N TYR A 356 7.24 -5.02 12.05
CA TYR A 356 8.28 -5.64 12.89
C TYR A 356 9.49 -4.70 13.08
N LEU A 357 9.98 -4.08 12.00
CA LEU A 357 11.10 -3.15 12.08
C LEU A 357 10.76 -1.88 12.88
N PHE A 358 9.54 -1.38 12.75
CA PHE A 358 9.05 -0.25 13.55
C PHE A 358 8.97 -0.59 15.03
N GLU A 359 8.41 -1.74 15.37
CA GLU A 359 8.32 -2.22 16.75
C GLU A 359 9.71 -2.39 17.38
N ASN A 360 10.68 -2.90 16.62
CA ASN A 360 12.07 -2.99 17.07
C ASN A 360 12.69 -1.60 17.33
N ALA A 361 12.46 -0.65 16.43
CA ALA A 361 12.96 0.72 16.61
C ALA A 361 12.36 1.39 17.86
N LEU A 362 11.06 1.21 18.11
CA LEU A 362 10.39 1.74 19.30
C LEU A 362 10.88 1.03 20.58
N ALA A 363 11.05 -0.29 20.54
CA ALA A 363 11.54 -1.06 21.68
C ALA A 363 12.95 -0.62 22.08
N GLU A 364 13.84 -0.45 21.12
CA GLU A 364 15.19 0.02 21.35
C GLU A 364 15.24 1.48 21.86
N TYR A 365 14.43 2.36 21.25
CA TYR A 365 14.24 3.72 21.73
C TYR A 365 13.80 3.75 23.19
N SER A 366 12.82 2.94 23.56
CA SER A 366 12.32 2.83 24.93
C SER A 366 13.40 2.33 25.89
N ARG A 367 14.17 1.31 25.49
CA ARG A 367 15.25 0.73 26.30
C ARG A 367 16.38 1.71 26.55
N LEU A 368 16.80 2.45 25.52
CA LEU A 368 17.89 3.42 25.62
C LEU A 368 17.51 4.67 26.45
N ASN A 369 16.23 4.99 26.49
CA ASN A 369 15.72 6.21 27.10
C ASN A 369 14.87 5.95 28.36
N GLU A 370 14.95 4.78 28.98
CA GLU A 370 14.11 4.34 30.12
C GLU A 370 14.04 5.38 31.24
N ASN A 371 15.12 6.12 31.49
CA ASN A 371 15.22 7.11 32.57
C ASN A 371 15.02 8.57 32.09
N ILE A 372 14.63 8.78 30.83
CA ILE A 372 14.46 10.11 30.24
C ILE A 372 12.97 10.42 30.13
N ILE A 373 12.46 11.28 31.03
CA ILE A 373 11.03 11.63 31.12
C ILE A 373 10.50 12.21 29.80
N THR A 374 11.32 12.93 29.05
CA THR A 374 10.94 13.54 27.75
C THR A 374 11.03 12.59 26.57
N ALA A 375 11.57 11.40 26.74
CA ALA A 375 11.62 10.38 25.69
C ALA A 375 10.32 9.56 25.66
N ASP A 376 9.23 10.24 25.43
CA ASP A 376 7.88 9.67 25.35
C ASP A 376 7.51 9.27 23.90
N LEU A 377 6.32 8.77 23.75
CA LEU A 377 5.79 8.33 22.46
C LEU A 377 5.66 9.48 21.46
N LYS A 378 5.27 10.66 21.93
CA LYS A 378 5.16 11.88 21.11
C LYS A 378 6.50 12.28 20.50
N ASN A 379 7.57 12.26 21.28
CA ASN A 379 8.91 12.55 20.77
C ASN A 379 9.38 11.50 19.77
N PHE A 380 9.08 10.22 20.01
CA PHE A 380 9.38 9.18 19.04
C PHE A 380 8.71 9.43 17.68
N PHE A 381 7.41 9.75 17.67
CA PHE A 381 6.68 10.06 16.44
C PHE A 381 7.13 11.40 15.82
N ALA A 382 7.48 12.40 16.63
CA ALA A 382 8.02 13.66 16.11
C ALA A 382 9.34 13.44 15.35
N GLU A 383 10.25 12.60 15.88
CA GLU A 383 11.48 12.24 15.18
C GLU A 383 11.21 11.36 13.95
N LEU A 384 10.24 10.43 14.01
CA LEU A 384 9.82 9.62 12.87
C LEU A 384 9.39 10.48 11.67
N ILE A 385 8.53 11.46 11.93
CA ILE A 385 8.01 12.40 10.92
C ILE A 385 9.14 13.31 10.40
N LYS A 386 9.94 13.87 11.30
CA LYS A 386 11.06 14.79 10.99
C LYS A 386 12.15 14.10 10.14
N ILE A 387 12.49 12.87 10.46
CA ILE A 387 13.46 12.08 9.71
C ILE A 387 12.95 11.80 8.30
N GLY A 388 11.65 11.61 8.14
CA GLY A 388 10.99 11.47 6.87
C GLY A 388 10.99 10.05 6.32
N ASN A 389 10.63 9.91 5.05
CA ASN A 389 10.41 8.62 4.40
C ASN A 389 11.72 8.00 3.92
N ILE A 390 12.41 7.32 4.82
CA ILE A 390 13.62 6.53 4.55
C ILE A 390 13.46 5.11 5.08
N PRO A 391 14.28 4.12 4.65
CA PRO A 391 14.23 2.77 5.19
C PRO A 391 14.24 2.71 6.72
N MET A 392 13.47 1.78 7.30
CA MET A 392 13.34 1.66 8.76
C MET A 392 14.67 1.43 9.49
N THR A 393 15.62 0.73 8.86
CA THR A 393 16.98 0.53 9.40
C THR A 393 17.78 1.83 9.50
N LEU A 394 17.60 2.74 8.53
CA LEU A 394 18.21 4.07 8.61
C LEU A 394 17.52 4.95 9.65
N PHE A 395 16.19 4.86 9.77
CA PHE A 395 15.45 5.51 10.85
C PHE A 395 15.95 5.03 12.22
N GLN A 396 16.08 3.72 12.41
CA GLN A 396 16.56 3.13 13.67
C GLN A 396 17.99 3.62 14.00
N TRP A 397 18.85 3.72 12.99
CA TRP A 397 20.18 4.28 13.17
C TRP A 397 20.12 5.75 13.63
N GLU A 398 19.32 6.58 12.97
CA GLU A 398 19.25 8.01 13.30
C GLU A 398 18.68 8.27 14.70
N ILE A 399 17.62 7.53 15.09
CA ILE A 399 16.95 7.76 16.36
C ILE A 399 17.67 7.13 17.55
N ASN A 400 18.32 5.99 17.36
CA ASN A 400 18.96 5.21 18.42
C ASN A 400 20.49 5.29 18.39
N ASN A 401 21.06 5.95 17.37
CA ASN A 401 22.50 5.95 17.08
C ASN A 401 23.10 4.53 16.98
N ASP A 402 22.28 3.55 16.58
CA ASP A 402 22.65 2.15 16.41
C ASP A 402 22.60 1.75 14.93
N TRP A 403 23.74 1.47 14.36
CA TRP A 403 23.92 1.05 12.97
C TRP A 403 24.36 -0.41 12.82
N SER A 404 24.27 -1.20 13.90
CA SER A 404 24.66 -2.62 13.91
C SER A 404 23.95 -3.41 12.80
N ILE A 405 22.65 -3.19 12.61
CA ILE A 405 21.85 -3.85 11.57
C ILE A 405 22.34 -3.49 10.17
N LEU A 406 22.71 -2.23 9.93
CA LEU A 406 23.24 -1.79 8.64
C LEU A 406 24.59 -2.44 8.32
N LYS A 407 25.43 -2.70 9.32
CA LYS A 407 26.70 -3.43 9.13
C LYS A 407 26.49 -4.86 8.66
N GLU A 408 25.39 -5.50 9.06
CA GLU A 408 25.09 -6.86 8.66
C GLU A 408 24.70 -6.95 7.16
N ILE A 409 24.02 -5.94 6.63
CA ILE A 409 23.46 -5.94 5.26
C ILE A 409 24.27 -5.11 4.26
N VAL A 410 25.11 -4.17 4.72
CA VAL A 410 25.92 -3.33 3.84
C VAL A 410 27.40 -3.68 4.01
N PRO A 411 27.98 -4.48 3.09
CA PRO A 411 29.40 -4.85 3.17
C PRO A 411 30.32 -3.62 3.15
N GLY A 412 31.24 -3.54 4.10
CA GLY A 412 32.26 -2.49 4.17
C GLY A 412 31.88 -1.25 4.99
N LEU A 413 30.73 -1.22 5.63
CA LEU A 413 30.43 -0.29 6.72
C LEU A 413 31.16 -0.74 8.00
N ASN A 414 32.40 -0.26 8.22
CA ASN A 414 33.20 -0.53 9.42
C ASN A 414 33.25 0.67 10.35
#